data_39fd9347559fe0783258ca4b3121de4c
#
_entry.id   39fd9347559fe0783258ca4b3121de4c
#
_cell.length_a   1.000
_cell.length_b   1.000
_cell.length_c   1.000
_cell.angle_alpha   90.00
_cell.angle_beta   90.00
_cell.angle_gamma   90.00
#
_symmetry.space_group_name_H-M   'P 1'
#
loop_
_entity.id
_entity.type
_entity.pdbx_description
1 polymer ?
#
loop_
_entity_poly.entity_id
_entity_poly.type
_entity_poly.pdbx_seq_one_letter_code
_entity_poly.pdbx_strand_id
1 'polypeptide(L)'
;VNHPRRGGIVFLLVLLSIMTYIDRIIITIAGPGIIKEFALSETQMGTVYSAYLLSYSILMIPGGQLADIFGPRLVLTVMALGSALFTGLTALGGSPGLGSYIGIIASFLVMRLGMGICASPVYPTSGKMNANWNPPERRARVWGWIACGAGIGGACTPLLFSMMNVRFGWRGGFLMAALGSAILGGIWYWYARDYPPDDMRAPSTITPARTPTPWKELFTNRDLMLLTAGYFTVNYFEYIFFFWLYYYFGQIRKMGMDQSAIYTTLMWVAWVVMTPIGGWASDRLILKFGIRNGRRIVPVVGLTLSALLVFIGSNVTGTIPTVILLCLSLGFAASSDGPYWAAAIDASGEHAGTGGAIFNTGGNLGGMLAPVVTPAIAQFAPWSWGLYAGGAVVLAGVAVWIFIGDQPALRARVEEPVP
;
A
#
# COMPACT_ATOMS: atom_id res chain seq x y z
N VAL A 1 -31.13 1.40 10.17
CA VAL A 1 -31.69 2.44 9.30
C VAL A 1 -30.63 2.83 8.27
N ASN A 2 -30.92 2.69 6.96
CA ASN A 2 -30.01 3.09 5.89
C ASN A 2 -30.19 4.59 5.63
N HIS A 3 -29.30 5.41 6.14
CA HIS A 3 -29.30 6.85 5.82
C HIS A 3 -28.50 7.08 4.52
N PRO A 4 -29.00 7.83 3.54
CA PRO A 4 -28.33 8.04 2.24
C PRO A 4 -26.93 8.62 2.38
N ARG A 5 -26.66 9.48 3.38
CA ARG A 5 -25.32 10.02 3.63
C ARG A 5 -24.28 8.98 4.03
N ARG A 6 -24.69 7.86 4.68
CA ARG A 6 -23.76 6.77 5.05
C ARG A 6 -23.12 6.15 3.81
N GLY A 7 -23.94 5.81 2.82
CA GLY A 7 -23.46 5.28 1.53
C GLY A 7 -22.54 6.26 0.81
N GLY A 8 -22.91 7.55 0.79
CA GLY A 8 -22.09 8.60 0.18
C GLY A 8 -20.72 8.78 0.86
N ILE A 9 -20.66 8.70 2.20
CA ILE A 9 -19.36 8.77 2.91
C ILE A 9 -18.48 7.56 2.60
N VAL A 10 -19.07 6.34 2.58
CA VAL A 10 -18.31 5.14 2.21
C VAL A 10 -17.81 5.25 0.77
N PHE A 11 -18.63 5.69 -0.16
CA PHE A 11 -18.23 5.90 -1.55
C PHE A 11 -17.08 6.91 -1.68
N LEU A 12 -17.17 8.05 -0.98
CA LEU A 12 -16.11 9.04 -0.98
C LEU A 12 -14.80 8.54 -0.33
N LEU A 13 -14.87 7.71 0.72
CA LEU A 13 -13.69 7.07 1.30
C LEU A 13 -13.01 6.13 0.29
N VAL A 14 -13.79 5.38 -0.48
CA VAL A 14 -13.27 4.54 -1.57
C VAL A 14 -12.60 5.41 -2.64
N LEU A 15 -13.24 6.51 -3.06
CA LEU A 15 -12.64 7.44 -4.03
C LEU A 15 -11.36 8.08 -3.51
N LEU A 16 -11.31 8.48 -2.22
CA LEU A 16 -10.08 9.00 -1.60
C LEU A 16 -8.96 7.95 -1.61
N SER A 17 -9.30 6.68 -1.36
CA SER A 17 -8.33 5.59 -1.44
C SER A 17 -7.82 5.39 -2.88
N ILE A 18 -8.71 5.43 -3.89
CA ILE A 18 -8.35 5.38 -5.32
C ILE A 18 -7.37 6.51 -5.65
N MET A 19 -7.73 7.76 -5.32
CA MET A 19 -6.93 8.93 -5.64
C MET A 19 -5.57 8.92 -4.94
N THR A 20 -5.51 8.51 -3.68
CA THR A 20 -4.24 8.39 -2.95
C THR A 20 -3.28 7.42 -3.63
N TYR A 21 -3.79 6.31 -4.17
CA TYR A 21 -2.96 5.36 -4.92
C TYR A 21 -2.60 5.85 -6.31
N ILE A 22 -3.49 6.57 -7.02
CA ILE A 22 -3.14 7.24 -8.27
C ILE A 22 -1.98 8.20 -8.03
N ASP A 23 -2.11 9.12 -7.07
CA ASP A 23 -1.08 10.11 -6.73
C ASP A 23 0.25 9.47 -6.32
N ARG A 24 0.19 8.32 -5.65
CA ARG A 24 1.35 7.55 -5.23
C ARG A 24 2.09 6.88 -6.39
N ILE A 25 1.36 6.25 -7.30
CA ILE A 25 1.90 5.39 -8.35
C ILE A 25 2.26 6.19 -9.62
N ILE A 26 1.63 7.33 -9.87
CA ILE A 26 1.82 8.16 -11.06
C ILE A 26 3.30 8.45 -11.39
N ILE A 27 4.13 8.66 -10.36
CA ILE A 27 5.57 8.94 -10.50
C ILE A 27 6.33 7.77 -11.14
N THR A 28 5.88 6.54 -10.98
CA THR A 28 6.54 5.35 -11.52
C THR A 28 6.36 5.26 -13.03
N ILE A 29 5.22 5.71 -13.53
CA ILE A 29 4.90 5.75 -14.96
C ILE A 29 5.59 6.94 -15.63
N ALA A 30 5.71 8.08 -14.92
CA ALA A 30 6.49 9.23 -15.36
C ALA A 30 8.02 8.99 -15.32
N GLY A 31 8.46 8.06 -14.47
CA GLY A 31 9.88 7.82 -14.15
C GLY A 31 10.80 7.70 -15.35
N PRO A 32 10.50 6.85 -16.36
CA PRO A 32 11.34 6.75 -17.56
C PRO A 32 11.53 8.09 -18.29
N GLY A 33 10.48 8.92 -18.36
CA GLY A 33 10.53 10.25 -18.94
C GLY A 33 11.39 11.23 -18.14
N ILE A 34 11.24 11.21 -16.81
CA ILE A 34 12.01 12.05 -15.87
C ILE A 34 13.49 11.66 -15.89
N ILE A 35 13.82 10.35 -15.85
CA ILE A 35 15.18 9.82 -15.96
C ILE A 35 15.85 10.33 -17.23
N LYS A 36 15.15 10.21 -18.37
CA LYS A 36 15.67 10.64 -19.67
C LYS A 36 15.86 12.15 -19.77
N GLU A 37 14.88 12.94 -19.30
CA GLU A 37 14.89 14.40 -19.39
C GLU A 37 16.02 15.04 -18.57
N PHE A 38 16.27 14.51 -17.37
CA PHE A 38 17.22 15.07 -16.42
C PHE A 38 18.52 14.27 -16.29
N ALA A 39 18.72 13.25 -17.13
CA ALA A 39 19.88 12.36 -17.09
C ALA A 39 20.14 11.77 -15.69
N LEU A 40 19.07 11.41 -14.96
CA LEU A 40 19.16 10.81 -13.64
C LEU A 40 19.58 9.34 -13.73
N SER A 41 20.26 8.85 -12.71
CA SER A 41 20.45 7.40 -12.57
C SER A 41 19.17 6.74 -12.04
N GLU A 42 19.03 5.43 -12.31
CA GLU A 42 17.91 4.63 -11.77
C GLU A 42 17.88 4.64 -10.24
N THR A 43 19.07 4.61 -9.61
CA THR A 43 19.20 4.68 -8.15
C THR A 43 18.73 6.04 -7.61
N GLN A 44 19.06 7.14 -8.28
CA GLN A 44 18.58 8.47 -7.92
C GLN A 44 17.05 8.55 -8.02
N MET A 45 16.47 7.99 -9.07
CA MET A 45 15.01 7.91 -9.20
C MET A 45 14.38 7.01 -8.14
N GLY A 46 15.05 5.92 -7.78
CA GLY A 46 14.66 5.05 -6.67
C GLY A 46 14.59 5.80 -5.33
N THR A 47 15.55 6.71 -5.04
CA THR A 47 15.49 7.54 -3.83
C THR A 47 14.28 8.48 -3.83
N VAL A 48 13.90 9.01 -4.99
CA VAL A 48 12.69 9.83 -5.17
C VAL A 48 11.43 9.01 -4.86
N TYR A 49 11.36 7.76 -5.35
CA TYR A 49 10.24 6.87 -5.03
C TYR A 49 10.16 6.57 -3.53
N SER A 50 11.30 6.29 -2.90
CA SER A 50 11.39 5.95 -1.48
C SER A 50 11.06 7.12 -0.54
N ALA A 51 11.31 8.36 -0.96
CA ALA A 51 11.07 9.54 -0.14
C ALA A 51 9.61 9.66 0.33
N TYR A 52 8.66 9.35 -0.56
CA TYR A 52 7.24 9.29 -0.18
C TYR A 52 6.99 8.28 0.95
N LEU A 53 7.52 7.06 0.79
CA LEU A 53 7.32 5.97 1.75
C LEU A 53 7.95 6.26 3.10
N LEU A 54 9.11 6.92 3.11
CA LEU A 54 9.79 7.32 4.32
C LEU A 54 8.91 8.22 5.19
N SER A 55 8.47 9.35 4.63
CA SER A 55 7.64 10.30 5.38
C SER A 55 6.25 9.74 5.71
N TYR A 56 5.65 9.00 4.77
CA TYR A 56 4.38 8.33 4.98
C TYR A 56 4.41 7.36 6.16
N SER A 57 5.44 6.49 6.24
CA SER A 57 5.55 5.46 7.28
C SER A 57 5.80 6.06 8.66
N ILE A 58 6.71 7.05 8.76
CA ILE A 58 7.05 7.70 10.04
C ILE A 58 5.83 8.44 10.59
N LEU A 59 5.06 9.11 9.74
CA LEU A 59 3.97 9.99 10.17
C LEU A 59 2.59 9.33 10.19
N MET A 60 2.49 8.04 9.88
CA MET A 60 1.21 7.32 9.89
C MET A 60 0.59 7.25 11.30
N ILE A 61 1.41 7.00 12.33
CA ILE A 61 0.95 6.95 13.73
C ILE A 61 0.55 8.35 14.22
N PRO A 62 1.39 9.40 14.13
CA PRO A 62 1.00 10.75 14.45
C PRO A 62 -0.20 11.25 13.64
N GLY A 63 -0.26 10.89 12.35
CA GLY A 63 -1.38 11.23 11.46
C GLY A 63 -2.72 10.69 11.93
N GLY A 64 -2.74 9.47 12.48
CA GLY A 64 -3.92 8.91 13.12
C GLY A 64 -4.38 9.69 14.36
N GLN A 65 -3.44 10.18 15.18
CA GLN A 65 -3.74 11.00 16.35
C GLN A 65 -4.35 12.35 15.98
N LEU A 66 -3.93 12.95 14.84
CA LEU A 66 -4.55 14.18 14.35
C LEU A 66 -6.06 14.01 14.09
N ALA A 67 -6.48 12.84 13.63
CA ALA A 67 -7.90 12.56 13.45
C ALA A 67 -8.67 12.52 14.78
N ASP A 68 -8.01 12.15 15.87
CA ASP A 68 -8.62 12.16 17.22
C ASP A 68 -8.81 13.58 17.75
N ILE A 69 -7.90 14.48 17.40
CA ILE A 69 -7.90 15.87 17.89
C ILE A 69 -8.81 16.75 17.02
N PHE A 70 -8.64 16.71 15.70
CA PHE A 70 -9.26 17.66 14.76
C PHE A 70 -10.50 17.09 14.04
N GLY A 71 -10.81 15.80 14.25
CA GLY A 71 -11.88 15.11 13.56
C GLY A 71 -11.46 14.58 12.16
N PRO A 72 -12.06 13.44 11.74
CA PRO A 72 -11.69 12.77 10.50
C PRO A 72 -12.05 13.57 9.24
N ARG A 73 -13.09 14.41 9.26
CA ARG A 73 -13.47 15.25 8.14
C ARG A 73 -12.34 16.22 7.75
N LEU A 74 -11.84 16.99 8.71
CA LEU A 74 -10.81 18.00 8.46
C LEU A 74 -9.49 17.33 8.07
N VAL A 75 -9.09 16.29 8.78
CA VAL A 75 -7.82 15.58 8.50
C VAL A 75 -7.80 14.98 7.10
N LEU A 76 -8.87 14.32 6.65
CA LEU A 76 -8.96 13.79 5.28
C LEU A 76 -9.05 14.92 4.23
N THR A 77 -9.61 16.07 4.56
CA THR A 77 -9.60 17.24 3.67
C THR A 77 -8.17 17.77 3.48
N VAL A 78 -7.45 17.99 4.59
CA VAL A 78 -6.05 18.47 4.55
C VAL A 78 -5.16 17.45 3.84
N MET A 79 -5.39 16.16 4.07
CA MET A 79 -4.72 15.07 3.36
C MET A 79 -4.94 15.17 1.85
N ALA A 80 -6.21 15.26 1.40
CA ALA A 80 -6.53 15.29 -0.02
C ALA A 80 -5.99 16.55 -0.73
N LEU A 81 -6.18 17.72 -0.12
CA LEU A 81 -5.70 18.99 -0.69
C LEU A 81 -4.17 19.11 -0.62
N GLY A 82 -3.55 18.65 0.46
CA GLY A 82 -2.08 18.60 0.58
C GLY A 82 -1.46 17.63 -0.41
N SER A 83 -2.04 16.44 -0.58
CA SER A 83 -1.59 15.47 -1.60
C SER A 83 -1.75 16.08 -3.00
N ALA A 84 -2.88 16.71 -3.30
CA ALA A 84 -3.10 17.43 -4.56
C ALA A 84 -2.04 18.51 -4.81
N LEU A 85 -1.74 19.32 -3.79
CA LEU A 85 -0.72 20.36 -3.87
C LEU A 85 0.65 19.77 -4.24
N PHE A 86 1.13 18.76 -3.50
CA PHE A 86 2.44 18.18 -3.74
C PHE A 86 2.50 17.33 -5.02
N THR A 87 1.39 16.69 -5.41
CA THR A 87 1.25 16.06 -6.74
C THR A 87 1.40 17.09 -7.85
N GLY A 88 0.69 18.23 -7.75
CA GLY A 88 0.80 19.33 -8.71
C GLY A 88 2.19 19.97 -8.74
N LEU A 89 2.79 20.22 -7.58
CA LEU A 89 4.14 20.75 -7.46
C LEU A 89 5.20 19.81 -8.06
N THR A 90 4.95 18.49 -8.08
CA THR A 90 5.86 17.53 -8.72
C THR A 90 6.01 17.83 -10.22
N ALA A 91 5.01 18.43 -10.89
CA ALA A 91 5.13 18.90 -12.27
C ALA A 91 6.18 19.99 -12.45
N LEU A 92 6.51 20.75 -11.40
CA LEU A 92 7.55 21.77 -11.38
C LEU A 92 8.93 21.22 -11.03
N GLY A 93 9.03 19.93 -10.69
CA GLY A 93 10.28 19.25 -10.35
C GLY A 93 11.30 19.40 -11.50
N GLY A 94 12.53 19.75 -11.14
CA GLY A 94 13.61 19.99 -12.10
C GLY A 94 13.43 21.20 -13.02
N SER A 95 12.41 22.05 -12.80
CA SER A 95 12.24 23.28 -13.59
C SER A 95 13.42 24.25 -13.41
N PRO A 96 13.74 25.10 -14.40
CA PRO A 96 14.87 26.03 -14.31
C PRO A 96 14.86 26.93 -13.06
N GLY A 97 13.65 27.29 -12.56
CA GLY A 97 13.53 28.04 -11.31
C GLY A 97 13.90 27.20 -10.10
N LEU A 98 13.12 26.17 -9.80
CA LEU A 98 13.29 25.36 -8.58
C LEU A 98 14.54 24.48 -8.64
N GLY A 99 14.83 23.86 -9.78
CA GLY A 99 15.99 22.98 -9.96
C GLY A 99 17.33 23.71 -9.85
N SER A 100 17.42 25.01 -10.20
CA SER A 100 18.64 25.78 -10.04
C SER A 100 18.88 26.21 -8.60
N TYR A 101 17.85 26.39 -7.79
CA TYR A 101 18.00 26.79 -6.38
C TYR A 101 18.35 25.62 -5.44
N ILE A 102 17.71 24.48 -5.58
CA ILE A 102 17.88 23.35 -4.64
C ILE A 102 18.39 22.09 -5.33
N GLY A 103 18.58 22.09 -6.63
CA GLY A 103 18.97 20.92 -7.42
C GLY A 103 17.78 20.06 -7.87
N ILE A 104 17.98 19.36 -8.99
CA ILE A 104 16.91 18.59 -9.65
C ILE A 104 16.37 17.49 -8.73
N ILE A 105 17.25 16.65 -8.18
CA ILE A 105 16.85 15.53 -7.32
C ILE A 105 16.18 16.04 -6.05
N ALA A 106 16.77 17.05 -5.39
CA ALA A 106 16.25 17.62 -4.17
C ALA A 106 14.84 18.20 -4.37
N SER A 107 14.55 18.80 -5.54
CA SER A 107 13.19 19.28 -5.85
C SER A 107 12.17 18.15 -5.84
N PHE A 108 12.46 17.02 -6.48
CA PHE A 108 11.58 15.86 -6.45
C PHE A 108 11.49 15.23 -5.04
N LEU A 109 12.60 15.15 -4.30
CA LEU A 109 12.61 14.61 -2.93
C LEU A 109 11.71 15.42 -2.01
N VAL A 110 11.80 16.76 -2.04
CA VAL A 110 10.95 17.65 -1.22
C VAL A 110 9.47 17.45 -1.54
N MET A 111 9.11 17.38 -2.84
CA MET A 111 7.72 17.16 -3.25
C MET A 111 7.20 15.79 -2.78
N ARG A 112 8.00 14.73 -2.91
CA ARG A 112 7.62 13.39 -2.50
C ARG A 112 7.55 13.23 -0.97
N LEU A 113 8.48 13.83 -0.24
CA LEU A 113 8.40 13.89 1.23
C LEU A 113 7.14 14.63 1.70
N GLY A 114 6.88 15.82 1.14
CA GLY A 114 5.68 16.60 1.46
C GLY A 114 4.39 15.85 1.16
N MET A 115 4.34 15.16 0.02
CA MET A 115 3.20 14.32 -0.33
C MET A 115 3.00 13.16 0.65
N GLY A 116 4.08 12.48 1.06
CA GLY A 116 4.00 11.39 2.04
C GLY A 116 3.55 11.88 3.43
N ILE A 117 3.99 13.07 3.85
CA ILE A 117 3.50 13.73 5.08
C ILE A 117 1.98 13.91 5.01
N CYS A 118 1.50 14.52 3.92
CA CYS A 118 0.07 14.77 3.75
C CYS A 118 -0.75 13.48 3.65
N ALA A 119 -0.27 12.47 2.93
CA ALA A 119 -0.99 11.22 2.71
C ALA A 119 -0.99 10.27 3.94
N SER A 120 -0.05 10.44 4.89
CA SER A 120 0.13 9.52 6.02
C SER A 120 -1.13 9.23 6.84
N PRO A 121 -2.07 10.18 7.09
CA PRO A 121 -3.24 9.93 7.91
C PRO A 121 -4.39 9.21 7.18
N VAL A 122 -4.27 8.94 5.89
CA VAL A 122 -5.41 8.44 5.06
C VAL A 122 -6.10 7.22 5.67
N TYR A 123 -5.36 6.16 5.96
CA TYR A 123 -5.97 4.91 6.44
C TYR A 123 -6.39 4.95 7.90
N PRO A 124 -5.57 5.43 8.86
CA PRO A 124 -6.03 5.59 10.24
C PRO A 124 -7.29 6.45 10.36
N THR A 125 -7.32 7.56 9.62
CA THR A 125 -8.47 8.49 9.63
C THR A 125 -9.70 7.90 8.93
N SER A 126 -9.51 7.18 7.83
CA SER A 126 -10.60 6.44 7.16
C SER A 126 -11.18 5.36 8.07
N GLY A 127 -10.35 4.67 8.85
CA GLY A 127 -10.78 3.72 9.87
C GLY A 127 -11.65 4.38 10.95
N LYS A 128 -11.25 5.56 11.44
CA LYS A 128 -12.03 6.34 12.40
C LYS A 128 -13.36 6.81 11.82
N MET A 129 -13.35 7.35 10.60
CA MET A 129 -14.58 7.74 9.92
C MET A 129 -15.52 6.55 9.73
N ASN A 130 -14.99 5.39 9.34
CA ASN A 130 -15.73 4.14 9.24
C ASN A 130 -16.35 3.74 10.58
N ALA A 131 -15.59 3.84 11.68
CA ALA A 131 -16.09 3.53 13.03
C ALA A 131 -17.18 4.50 13.50
N ASN A 132 -17.09 5.79 13.14
CA ASN A 132 -18.11 6.80 13.50
C ASN A 132 -19.43 6.60 12.75
N TRP A 133 -19.38 6.15 11.49
CA TRP A 133 -20.56 6.09 10.60
C TRP A 133 -21.17 4.70 10.45
N ASN A 134 -20.42 3.65 10.73
CA ASN A 134 -20.87 2.28 10.52
C ASN A 134 -20.90 1.48 11.83
N PRO A 135 -21.97 0.68 12.05
CA PRO A 135 -22.04 -0.22 13.19
C PRO A 135 -20.96 -1.33 13.06
N PRO A 136 -20.54 -1.93 14.18
CA PRO A 136 -19.43 -2.90 14.23
C PRO A 136 -19.53 -4.00 13.17
N GLU A 137 -20.73 -4.54 12.92
CA GLU A 137 -20.98 -5.66 12.00
C GLU A 137 -20.70 -5.32 10.53
N ARG A 138 -20.66 -4.02 10.18
CA ARG A 138 -20.43 -3.53 8.82
C ARG A 138 -19.03 -2.96 8.59
N ARG A 139 -18.28 -2.69 9.66
CA ARG A 139 -16.98 -2.00 9.58
C ARG A 139 -15.95 -2.77 8.76
N ALA A 140 -15.88 -4.08 8.92
CA ALA A 140 -14.96 -4.92 8.15
C ALA A 140 -15.27 -4.90 6.65
N ARG A 141 -16.55 -4.98 6.29
CA ARG A 141 -16.98 -4.88 4.88
C ARG A 141 -16.64 -3.53 4.26
N VAL A 142 -16.90 -2.44 4.98
CA VAL A 142 -16.58 -1.09 4.52
C VAL A 142 -15.07 -0.91 4.36
N TRP A 143 -14.29 -1.44 5.31
CA TRP A 143 -12.83 -1.44 5.20
C TRP A 143 -12.35 -2.18 3.96
N GLY A 144 -12.94 -3.32 3.65
CA GLY A 144 -12.66 -4.08 2.43
C GLY A 144 -12.89 -3.25 1.16
N TRP A 145 -13.97 -2.46 1.09
CA TRP A 145 -14.20 -1.55 -0.04
C TRP A 145 -13.15 -0.46 -0.14
N ILE A 146 -12.72 0.14 1.00
CA ILE A 146 -11.66 1.14 1.01
C ILE A 146 -10.34 0.54 0.51
N ALA A 147 -10.01 -0.67 0.94
CA ALA A 147 -8.81 -1.39 0.48
C ALA A 147 -8.89 -1.74 -1.01
N CYS A 148 -10.06 -2.19 -1.51
CA CYS A 148 -10.29 -2.38 -2.95
C CYS A 148 -10.05 -1.09 -3.74
N GLY A 149 -10.42 0.07 -3.19
CA GLY A 149 -10.14 1.37 -3.79
C GLY A 149 -8.65 1.57 -4.07
N ALA A 150 -7.78 1.20 -3.14
CA ALA A 150 -6.33 1.26 -3.33
C ALA A 150 -5.86 0.43 -4.54
N GLY A 151 -6.34 -0.80 -4.64
CA GLY A 151 -6.02 -1.69 -5.76
C GLY A 151 -6.54 -1.17 -7.10
N ILE A 152 -7.76 -0.64 -7.14
CA ILE A 152 -8.35 -0.01 -8.33
C ILE A 152 -7.49 1.20 -8.76
N GLY A 153 -7.09 2.06 -7.80
CA GLY A 153 -6.22 3.20 -8.07
C GLY A 153 -4.89 2.76 -8.68
N GLY A 154 -4.25 1.75 -8.10
CA GLY A 154 -3.02 1.16 -8.64
C GLY A 154 -3.19 0.59 -10.05
N ALA A 155 -4.28 -0.13 -10.30
CA ALA A 155 -4.56 -0.75 -11.60
C ALA A 155 -4.90 0.28 -12.70
N CYS A 156 -5.64 1.33 -12.35
CA CYS A 156 -6.03 2.36 -13.33
C CYS A 156 -4.88 3.30 -13.69
N THR A 157 -3.95 3.57 -12.76
CA THR A 157 -2.89 4.57 -12.94
C THR A 157 -2.04 4.34 -14.19
N PRO A 158 -1.50 3.12 -14.47
CA PRO A 158 -0.63 2.94 -15.62
C PRO A 158 -1.30 3.30 -16.95
N LEU A 159 -2.57 2.88 -17.12
CA LEU A 159 -3.31 3.17 -18.36
C LEU A 159 -3.69 4.65 -18.44
N LEU A 160 -4.31 5.20 -17.40
CA LEU A 160 -4.77 6.60 -17.40
C LEU A 160 -3.60 7.55 -17.60
N PHE A 161 -2.51 7.35 -16.85
CA PHE A 161 -1.37 8.24 -16.94
C PHE A 161 -0.58 8.07 -18.24
N SER A 162 -0.46 6.86 -18.79
CA SER A 162 0.16 6.65 -20.08
C SER A 162 -0.59 7.43 -21.19
N MET A 163 -1.93 7.38 -21.19
CA MET A 163 -2.76 8.15 -22.12
C MET A 163 -2.57 9.67 -21.94
N MET A 164 -2.53 10.15 -20.69
CA MET A 164 -2.29 11.57 -20.38
C MET A 164 -0.89 12.00 -20.79
N ASN A 165 0.11 11.15 -20.55
CA ASN A 165 1.51 11.41 -20.85
C ASN A 165 1.75 11.60 -22.35
N VAL A 166 1.08 10.81 -23.20
CA VAL A 166 1.17 10.96 -24.67
C VAL A 166 0.63 12.30 -25.14
N ARG A 167 -0.45 12.81 -24.52
CA ARG A 167 -1.13 14.05 -24.97
C ARG A 167 -0.54 15.31 -24.34
N PHE A 168 -0.19 15.28 -23.07
CA PHE A 168 0.14 16.45 -22.26
C PHE A 168 1.53 16.39 -21.63
N GLY A 169 2.29 15.31 -21.92
CA GLY A 169 3.55 15.03 -21.22
C GLY A 169 3.33 14.67 -19.77
N TRP A 170 4.39 14.20 -19.11
CA TRP A 170 4.32 13.75 -17.71
C TRP A 170 3.90 14.91 -16.75
N ARG A 171 4.32 16.14 -17.02
CA ARG A 171 3.94 17.32 -16.23
C ARG A 171 2.43 17.57 -16.28
N GLY A 172 1.84 17.52 -17.48
CA GLY A 172 0.39 17.66 -17.65
C GLY A 172 -0.38 16.56 -16.92
N GLY A 173 0.11 15.32 -16.94
CA GLY A 173 -0.47 14.22 -16.20
C GLY A 173 -0.52 14.46 -14.68
N PHE A 174 0.57 14.98 -14.09
CA PHE A 174 0.60 15.37 -12.67
C PHE A 174 -0.38 16.50 -12.34
N LEU A 175 -0.49 17.50 -13.18
CA LEU A 175 -1.44 18.62 -12.97
C LEU A 175 -2.89 18.13 -13.05
N MET A 176 -3.22 17.23 -13.97
CA MET A 176 -4.56 16.65 -14.08
C MET A 176 -4.90 15.78 -12.87
N ALA A 177 -3.97 14.94 -12.38
CA ALA A 177 -4.16 14.17 -11.18
C ALA A 177 -4.35 15.08 -9.95
N ALA A 178 -3.53 16.12 -9.82
CA ALA A 178 -3.65 17.11 -8.75
C ALA A 178 -5.02 17.81 -8.77
N LEU A 179 -5.52 18.20 -9.94
CA LEU A 179 -6.83 18.79 -10.08
C LEU A 179 -7.94 17.82 -9.64
N GLY A 180 -7.87 16.56 -10.06
CA GLY A 180 -8.81 15.51 -9.64
C GLY A 180 -8.82 15.32 -8.11
N SER A 181 -7.64 15.22 -7.49
CA SER A 181 -7.49 15.11 -6.03
C SER A 181 -8.01 16.34 -5.29
N ALA A 182 -7.76 17.56 -5.82
CA ALA A 182 -8.26 18.80 -5.23
C ALA A 182 -9.80 18.88 -5.30
N ILE A 183 -10.39 18.54 -6.44
CA ILE A 183 -11.85 18.49 -6.61
C ILE A 183 -12.47 17.49 -5.62
N LEU A 184 -11.89 16.29 -5.53
CA LEU A 184 -12.37 15.27 -4.60
C LEU A 184 -12.25 15.73 -3.14
N GLY A 185 -11.14 16.39 -2.79
CA GLY A 185 -10.94 16.98 -1.46
C GLY A 185 -11.98 18.05 -1.14
N GLY A 186 -12.35 18.89 -2.12
CA GLY A 186 -13.41 19.89 -2.01
C GLY A 186 -14.80 19.26 -1.82
N ILE A 187 -15.13 18.23 -2.63
CA ILE A 187 -16.38 17.45 -2.50
C ILE A 187 -16.45 16.78 -1.13
N TRP A 188 -15.34 16.17 -0.69
CA TRP A 188 -15.25 15.56 0.63
C TRP A 188 -15.53 16.57 1.73
N TYR A 189 -14.87 17.73 1.72
CA TYR A 189 -15.09 18.79 2.72
C TYR A 189 -16.54 19.26 2.77
N TRP A 190 -17.16 19.43 1.64
CA TRP A 190 -18.55 19.89 1.56
C TRP A 190 -19.54 18.84 2.05
N TYR A 191 -19.36 17.56 1.68
CA TYR A 191 -20.32 16.50 1.93
C TYR A 191 -20.13 15.81 3.29
N ALA A 192 -18.88 15.54 3.71
CA ALA A 192 -18.56 14.75 4.90
C ALA A 192 -18.95 15.48 6.21
N ARG A 193 -19.26 14.69 7.21
CA ARG A 193 -19.45 15.12 8.60
C ARG A 193 -18.74 14.11 9.50
N ASP A 194 -18.17 14.55 10.64
CA ASP A 194 -17.44 13.68 11.55
C ASP A 194 -18.29 12.60 12.19
N TYR A 195 -19.55 12.93 12.44
CA TYR A 195 -20.52 12.02 13.06
C TYR A 195 -21.85 12.04 12.31
N PRO A 196 -22.60 10.92 12.36
CA PRO A 196 -23.98 10.90 11.92
C PRO A 196 -24.86 11.82 12.81
N PRO A 197 -26.06 12.21 12.35
CA PRO A 197 -27.06 12.89 13.19
C PRO A 197 -27.34 12.13 14.49
N ASP A 198 -27.76 12.84 15.55
CA ASP A 198 -27.88 12.28 16.90
C ASP A 198 -28.85 11.11 17.01
N ASP A 199 -29.93 11.12 16.20
CA ASP A 199 -30.91 10.05 16.06
C ASP A 199 -30.33 8.73 15.52
N MET A 200 -29.13 8.77 14.97
CA MET A 200 -28.44 7.63 14.36
C MET A 200 -27.18 7.21 15.09
N ARG A 201 -26.77 7.94 16.12
CA ARG A 201 -25.65 7.52 16.96
C ARG A 201 -26.06 6.27 17.71
N ALA A 202 -25.30 5.19 17.55
CA ALA A 202 -25.42 4.07 18.47
C ALA A 202 -25.25 4.60 19.91
N PRO A 203 -26.02 4.12 20.90
CA PRO A 203 -25.75 4.44 22.29
C PRO A 203 -24.25 4.29 22.49
N SER A 204 -23.61 5.35 22.97
CA SER A 204 -22.15 5.35 23.11
C SER A 204 -21.76 4.13 23.90
N THR A 205 -21.24 3.12 23.22
CA THR A 205 -20.39 2.13 23.87
C THR A 205 -19.35 2.99 24.55
N ILE A 206 -19.39 3.00 25.87
CA ILE A 206 -18.43 3.65 26.76
C ILE A 206 -17.09 3.57 26.08
N THR A 207 -16.52 4.73 25.74
CA THR A 207 -15.16 4.77 25.20
C THR A 207 -14.34 4.04 26.25
N PRO A 208 -13.75 2.87 25.94
CA PRO A 208 -12.94 2.18 26.95
C PRO A 208 -11.96 3.20 27.48
N ALA A 209 -11.84 3.32 28.78
CA ALA A 209 -10.85 4.20 29.41
C ALA A 209 -9.54 3.93 28.65
N ARG A 210 -8.91 4.96 28.08
CA ARG A 210 -7.67 4.83 27.32
C ARG A 210 -6.63 4.19 28.24
N THR A 211 -6.54 2.87 28.23
CA THR A 211 -5.39 2.20 28.84
C THR A 211 -4.15 2.69 28.11
N PRO A 212 -3.13 3.15 28.82
CA PRO A 212 -1.89 3.58 28.17
C PRO A 212 -1.40 2.44 27.27
N THR A 213 -1.04 2.78 26.03
CA THR A 213 -0.53 1.79 25.08
C THR A 213 0.72 1.12 25.65
N PRO A 214 0.75 -0.19 25.83
CA PRO A 214 1.88 -0.90 26.40
C PRO A 214 2.98 -1.10 25.33
N TRP A 215 3.64 -0.01 24.96
CA TRP A 215 4.67 -0.01 23.90
C TRP A 215 5.73 -1.07 24.11
N LYS A 216 6.21 -1.20 25.37
CA LYS A 216 7.24 -2.20 25.68
C LYS A 216 6.75 -3.62 25.39
N GLU A 217 5.53 -3.95 25.77
CA GLU A 217 4.97 -5.30 25.54
C GLU A 217 4.80 -5.60 24.07
N LEU A 218 4.31 -4.61 23.28
CA LEU A 218 4.14 -4.78 21.84
C LEU A 218 5.49 -4.96 21.12
N PHE A 219 6.51 -4.15 21.46
CA PHE A 219 7.85 -4.27 20.86
C PHE A 219 8.64 -5.49 21.38
N THR A 220 8.28 -6.09 22.51
CA THR A 220 8.87 -7.32 23.01
C THR A 220 8.07 -8.57 22.63
N ASN A 221 6.88 -8.41 22.02
CA ASN A 221 6.08 -9.53 21.54
C ASN A 221 6.78 -10.18 20.35
N ARG A 222 7.33 -11.40 20.61
CA ARG A 222 8.11 -12.14 19.62
C ARG A 222 7.34 -12.39 18.33
N ASP A 223 6.08 -12.82 18.40
CA ASP A 223 5.30 -13.17 17.21
C ASP A 223 4.95 -11.93 16.39
N LEU A 224 4.60 -10.81 17.05
CA LEU A 224 4.37 -9.54 16.35
C LEU A 224 5.64 -9.05 15.64
N MET A 225 6.81 -9.15 16.28
CA MET A 225 8.07 -8.74 15.67
C MET A 225 8.49 -9.65 14.52
N LEU A 226 8.30 -10.97 14.65
CA LEU A 226 8.52 -11.91 13.55
C LEU A 226 7.60 -11.64 12.37
N LEU A 227 6.30 -11.43 12.63
CA LEU A 227 5.34 -11.07 11.59
C LEU A 227 5.71 -9.76 10.91
N THR A 228 6.15 -8.76 11.68
CA THR A 228 6.63 -7.47 11.16
C THR A 228 7.85 -7.65 10.25
N ALA A 229 8.81 -8.46 10.67
CA ALA A 229 9.99 -8.80 9.86
C ALA A 229 9.61 -9.59 8.59
N GLY A 230 8.67 -10.54 8.69
CA GLY A 230 8.16 -11.27 7.54
C GLY A 230 7.44 -10.34 6.55
N TYR A 231 6.60 -9.44 7.05
CA TYR A 231 5.88 -8.49 6.21
C TYR A 231 6.80 -7.43 5.56
N PHE A 232 7.90 -7.09 6.22
CA PHE A 232 8.99 -6.33 5.61
C PHE A 232 9.49 -7.02 4.33
N THR A 233 9.70 -8.34 4.35
CA THR A 233 10.19 -9.08 3.18
C THR A 233 9.14 -9.15 2.06
N VAL A 234 7.86 -9.32 2.40
CA VAL A 234 6.76 -9.32 1.44
C VAL A 234 6.65 -7.95 0.75
N ASN A 235 6.62 -6.87 1.54
CA ASN A 235 6.52 -5.53 0.98
C ASN A 235 7.77 -5.13 0.19
N TYR A 236 8.99 -5.53 0.63
CA TYR A 236 10.18 -5.33 -0.19
C TYR A 236 9.99 -5.92 -1.59
N PHE A 237 9.51 -7.16 -1.67
CA PHE A 237 9.26 -7.84 -2.93
C PHE A 237 8.16 -7.16 -3.77
N GLU A 238 6.98 -6.90 -3.19
CA GLU A 238 5.85 -6.28 -3.89
C GLU A 238 6.20 -4.90 -4.44
N TYR A 239 6.98 -4.11 -3.70
CA TYR A 239 7.33 -2.76 -4.10
C TYR A 239 8.36 -2.70 -5.22
N ILE A 240 9.13 -3.77 -5.48
CA ILE A 240 9.88 -3.91 -6.73
C ILE A 240 8.91 -3.84 -7.91
N PHE A 241 7.82 -4.58 -7.84
CA PHE A 241 6.79 -4.58 -8.88
C PHE A 241 6.07 -3.23 -8.99
N PHE A 242 5.67 -2.65 -7.87
CA PHE A 242 4.91 -1.39 -7.85
C PHE A 242 5.71 -0.21 -8.42
N PHE A 243 7.02 -0.19 -8.22
CA PHE A 243 7.84 0.95 -8.63
C PHE A 243 8.64 0.72 -9.90
N TRP A 244 9.05 -0.50 -10.18
CA TRP A 244 9.99 -0.74 -11.28
C TRP A 244 9.44 -1.56 -12.45
N LEU A 245 8.30 -2.21 -12.33
CA LEU A 245 7.86 -3.13 -13.38
C LEU A 245 7.46 -2.41 -14.68
N TYR A 246 6.89 -1.20 -14.59
CA TYR A 246 6.65 -0.37 -15.77
C TYR A 246 7.96 -0.02 -16.50
N TYR A 247 8.98 0.38 -15.74
CA TYR A 247 10.32 0.64 -16.26
C TYR A 247 10.94 -0.62 -16.85
N TYR A 248 10.85 -1.74 -16.13
CA TYR A 248 11.37 -3.04 -16.57
C TYR A 248 10.79 -3.48 -17.93
N PHE A 249 9.49 -3.39 -18.09
CA PHE A 249 8.84 -3.71 -19.37
C PHE A 249 9.25 -2.73 -20.47
N GLY A 250 9.21 -1.43 -20.20
CA GLY A 250 9.46 -0.39 -21.19
C GLY A 250 10.92 -0.26 -21.62
N GLN A 251 11.83 -0.21 -20.66
CA GLN A 251 13.24 0.10 -20.91
C GLN A 251 14.12 -1.13 -21.01
N ILE A 252 13.92 -2.11 -20.11
CA ILE A 252 14.78 -3.31 -20.06
C ILE A 252 14.32 -4.34 -21.08
N ARG A 253 13.02 -4.63 -21.16
CA ARG A 253 12.41 -5.57 -22.13
C ARG A 253 12.07 -4.92 -23.47
N LYS A 254 12.24 -3.59 -23.58
CA LYS A 254 12.01 -2.79 -24.80
C LYS A 254 10.61 -2.94 -25.40
N MET A 255 9.60 -3.14 -24.55
CA MET A 255 8.20 -3.13 -24.95
C MET A 255 7.74 -1.69 -25.19
N GLY A 256 6.76 -1.46 -26.04
CA GLY A 256 6.18 -0.12 -26.23
C GLY A 256 5.52 0.41 -24.95
N MET A 257 5.36 1.74 -24.85
CA MET A 257 4.77 2.38 -23.67
C MET A 257 3.37 1.86 -23.34
N ASP A 258 2.52 1.69 -24.36
CA ASP A 258 1.15 1.19 -24.21
C ASP A 258 1.12 -0.25 -23.69
N GLN A 259 1.97 -1.12 -24.24
CA GLN A 259 2.09 -2.49 -23.76
C GLN A 259 2.57 -2.55 -22.32
N SER A 260 3.56 -1.73 -21.96
CA SER A 260 4.07 -1.65 -20.59
C SER A 260 2.98 -1.20 -19.62
N ALA A 261 2.13 -0.25 -20.02
CA ALA A 261 1.00 0.20 -19.21
C ALA A 261 -0.02 -0.92 -19.00
N ILE A 262 -0.41 -1.64 -20.07
CA ILE A 262 -1.34 -2.77 -20.00
C ILE A 262 -0.78 -3.86 -19.07
N TYR A 263 0.47 -4.25 -19.24
CA TYR A 263 1.07 -5.33 -18.44
C TYR A 263 1.24 -4.95 -16.97
N THR A 264 1.57 -3.67 -16.70
CA THR A 264 1.60 -3.16 -15.32
C THR A 264 0.21 -3.12 -14.70
N THR A 265 -0.83 -2.79 -15.47
CA THR A 265 -2.23 -2.88 -15.03
C THR A 265 -2.63 -4.31 -14.70
N LEU A 266 -2.28 -5.29 -15.55
CA LEU A 266 -2.57 -6.71 -15.31
C LEU A 266 -1.90 -7.21 -14.02
N MET A 267 -0.71 -6.72 -13.71
CA MET A 267 -0.02 -6.98 -12.46
C MET A 267 -0.85 -6.52 -11.24
N TRP A 268 -1.36 -5.28 -11.28
CA TRP A 268 -2.22 -4.77 -10.21
C TRP A 268 -3.52 -5.54 -10.09
N VAL A 269 -4.11 -5.97 -11.21
CA VAL A 269 -5.30 -6.84 -11.22
C VAL A 269 -4.98 -8.17 -10.53
N ALA A 270 -3.82 -8.77 -10.82
CA ALA A 270 -3.40 -10.01 -10.16
C ALA A 270 -3.28 -9.82 -8.64
N TRP A 271 -2.68 -8.70 -8.18
CA TRP A 271 -2.59 -8.35 -6.77
C TRP A 271 -3.98 -8.22 -6.11
N VAL A 272 -4.88 -7.43 -6.72
CA VAL A 272 -6.25 -7.19 -6.21
C VAL A 272 -7.07 -8.48 -6.13
N VAL A 273 -6.93 -9.38 -7.09
CA VAL A 273 -7.70 -10.64 -7.15
C VAL A 273 -7.13 -11.66 -6.17
N MET A 274 -5.81 -11.78 -6.09
CA MET A 274 -5.18 -12.84 -5.29
C MET A 274 -5.17 -12.54 -3.79
N THR A 275 -5.17 -11.27 -3.38
CA THR A 275 -5.25 -10.88 -1.96
C THR A 275 -6.49 -11.45 -1.25
N PRO A 276 -7.73 -11.23 -1.70
CA PRO A 276 -8.91 -11.82 -1.06
C PRO A 276 -8.99 -13.35 -1.22
N ILE A 277 -8.50 -13.89 -2.34
CA ILE A 277 -8.42 -15.35 -2.54
C ILE A 277 -7.52 -15.98 -1.47
N GLY A 278 -6.37 -15.37 -1.19
CA GLY A 278 -5.45 -15.83 -0.15
C GLY A 278 -6.07 -15.79 1.25
N GLY A 279 -6.78 -14.71 1.59
CA GLY A 279 -7.53 -14.60 2.84
C GLY A 279 -8.59 -15.71 2.96
N TRP A 280 -9.42 -15.87 1.94
CA TRP A 280 -10.44 -16.90 1.90
C TRP A 280 -9.86 -18.32 2.00
N ALA A 281 -8.78 -18.59 1.28
CA ALA A 281 -8.10 -19.90 1.33
C ALA A 281 -7.54 -20.18 2.74
N SER A 282 -6.93 -19.15 3.37
CA SER A 282 -6.43 -19.26 4.74
C SER A 282 -7.55 -19.61 5.73
N ASP A 283 -8.70 -18.92 5.65
CA ASP A 283 -9.85 -19.19 6.53
C ASP A 283 -10.36 -20.63 6.36
N ARG A 284 -10.43 -21.12 5.12
CA ARG A 284 -10.83 -22.52 4.85
C ARG A 284 -9.83 -23.54 5.39
N LEU A 285 -8.54 -23.27 5.27
CA LEU A 285 -7.47 -24.13 5.77
C LEU A 285 -7.42 -24.14 7.29
N ILE A 286 -7.75 -23.04 7.96
CA ILE A 286 -7.89 -22.97 9.43
C ILE A 286 -8.94 -23.97 9.92
N LEU A 287 -10.09 -24.04 9.26
CA LEU A 287 -11.16 -25.00 9.61
C LEU A 287 -10.72 -26.45 9.49
N LYS A 288 -9.77 -26.77 8.58
CA LYS A 288 -9.31 -28.14 8.32
C LYS A 288 -8.08 -28.53 9.14
N PHE A 289 -7.13 -27.62 9.32
CA PHE A 289 -5.80 -27.91 9.89
C PHE A 289 -5.52 -27.19 11.21
N GLY A 290 -6.52 -26.49 11.76
CA GLY A 290 -6.37 -25.63 12.93
C GLY A 290 -5.72 -24.29 12.60
N ILE A 291 -5.75 -23.36 13.56
CA ILE A 291 -5.38 -21.94 13.37
C ILE A 291 -3.92 -21.81 12.92
N ARG A 292 -3.00 -22.45 13.64
CA ARG A 292 -1.56 -22.33 13.36
C ARG A 292 -1.20 -22.84 11.97
N ASN A 293 -1.55 -24.09 11.68
CA ASN A 293 -1.16 -24.73 10.41
C ASN A 293 -1.95 -24.17 9.23
N GLY A 294 -3.26 -23.98 9.39
CA GLY A 294 -4.12 -23.46 8.33
C GLY A 294 -3.70 -22.06 7.87
N ARG A 295 -3.37 -21.16 8.83
CA ARG A 295 -2.93 -19.81 8.51
C ARG A 295 -1.55 -19.75 7.86
N ARG A 296 -0.64 -20.67 8.23
CA ARG A 296 0.73 -20.77 7.71
C ARG A 296 0.79 -21.24 6.26
N ILE A 297 -0.09 -22.15 5.83
CA ILE A 297 0.00 -22.81 4.52
C ILE A 297 -0.01 -21.78 3.37
N VAL A 298 -0.92 -20.80 3.42
CA VAL A 298 -1.06 -19.82 2.33
C VAL A 298 0.21 -18.96 2.16
N PRO A 299 0.79 -18.33 3.20
CA PRO A 299 2.04 -17.59 3.05
C PRO A 299 3.22 -18.48 2.63
N VAL A 300 3.37 -19.66 3.23
CA VAL A 300 4.49 -20.55 2.88
C VAL A 300 4.42 -20.97 1.40
N VAL A 301 3.28 -21.43 0.93
CA VAL A 301 3.10 -21.85 -0.48
C VAL A 301 3.15 -20.64 -1.40
N GLY A 302 2.42 -19.56 -1.05
CA GLY A 302 2.33 -18.35 -1.88
C GLY A 302 3.69 -17.69 -2.09
N LEU A 303 4.44 -17.44 -1.02
CA LEU A 303 5.75 -16.79 -1.10
C LEU A 303 6.79 -17.69 -1.80
N THR A 304 6.74 -19.02 -1.59
CA THR A 304 7.62 -19.96 -2.29
C THR A 304 7.33 -19.97 -3.80
N LEU A 305 6.05 -20.06 -4.19
CA LEU A 305 5.65 -19.97 -5.60
C LEU A 305 6.00 -18.61 -6.20
N SER A 306 5.82 -17.54 -5.46
CA SER A 306 6.19 -16.19 -5.88
C SER A 306 7.68 -16.10 -6.22
N ALA A 307 8.56 -16.57 -5.33
CA ALA A 307 10.00 -16.58 -5.56
C ALA A 307 10.41 -17.44 -6.77
N LEU A 308 9.79 -18.61 -6.92
CA LEU A 308 10.04 -19.48 -8.07
C LEU A 308 9.61 -18.84 -9.40
N LEU A 309 8.40 -18.25 -9.41
CA LEU A 309 7.83 -17.64 -10.60
C LEU A 309 8.56 -16.35 -11.02
N VAL A 310 9.06 -15.54 -10.08
CA VAL A 310 9.89 -14.38 -10.44
C VAL A 310 11.21 -14.82 -11.06
N PHE A 311 11.83 -15.87 -10.53
CA PHE A 311 13.05 -16.43 -11.09
C PHE A 311 12.80 -16.94 -12.53
N ILE A 312 11.81 -17.79 -12.74
CA ILE A 312 11.48 -18.32 -14.07
C ILE A 312 11.07 -17.19 -15.03
N GLY A 313 10.16 -16.30 -14.60
CA GLY A 313 9.64 -15.20 -15.42
C GLY A 313 10.69 -14.20 -15.87
N SER A 314 11.73 -13.99 -15.05
CA SER A 314 12.85 -13.09 -15.41
C SER A 314 13.78 -13.70 -16.47
N ASN A 315 13.84 -15.03 -16.58
CA ASN A 315 14.70 -15.75 -17.52
C ASN A 315 14.04 -16.12 -18.85
N VAL A 316 12.72 -16.11 -18.90
CA VAL A 316 11.99 -16.43 -20.13
C VAL A 316 12.14 -15.32 -21.16
N THR A 317 12.39 -15.67 -22.42
CA THR A 317 12.61 -14.71 -23.50
C THR A 317 11.32 -14.17 -24.14
N GLY A 318 10.22 -14.91 -24.06
CA GLY A 318 8.93 -14.52 -24.64
C GLY A 318 8.21 -13.46 -23.80
N THR A 319 7.64 -12.44 -24.44
CA THR A 319 6.90 -11.35 -23.78
C THR A 319 5.73 -11.86 -22.94
N ILE A 320 4.81 -12.62 -23.57
CA ILE A 320 3.58 -13.07 -22.90
C ILE A 320 3.87 -14.00 -21.71
N PRO A 321 4.73 -15.04 -21.85
CA PRO A 321 5.10 -15.87 -20.70
C PRO A 321 5.75 -15.08 -19.56
N THR A 322 6.64 -14.12 -19.87
CA THR A 322 7.24 -13.24 -18.85
C THR A 322 6.16 -12.49 -18.07
N VAL A 323 5.24 -11.84 -18.76
CA VAL A 323 4.16 -11.06 -18.13
C VAL A 323 3.29 -11.97 -17.24
N ILE A 324 2.85 -13.11 -17.75
CA ILE A 324 2.02 -14.06 -16.99
C ILE A 324 2.74 -14.51 -15.72
N LEU A 325 4.01 -14.94 -15.86
CA LEU A 325 4.78 -15.45 -14.72
C LEU A 325 5.04 -14.37 -13.66
N LEU A 326 5.35 -13.14 -14.07
CA LEU A 326 5.54 -12.03 -13.14
C LEU A 326 4.23 -11.59 -12.49
N CYS A 327 3.11 -11.55 -13.22
CA CYS A 327 1.79 -11.28 -12.64
C CYS A 327 1.39 -12.35 -11.62
N LEU A 328 1.58 -13.62 -11.93
CA LEU A 328 1.33 -14.72 -11.00
C LEU A 328 2.27 -14.65 -9.79
N SER A 329 3.54 -14.31 -10.00
CA SER A 329 4.52 -14.13 -8.92
C SER A 329 4.03 -13.10 -7.90
N LEU A 330 3.65 -11.91 -8.35
CA LEU A 330 3.10 -10.88 -7.47
C LEU A 330 1.77 -11.33 -6.84
N GLY A 331 0.89 -11.94 -7.61
CA GLY A 331 -0.39 -12.43 -7.10
C GLY A 331 -0.23 -13.45 -5.97
N PHE A 332 0.71 -14.38 -6.10
CA PHE A 332 1.01 -15.34 -5.03
C PHE A 332 1.64 -14.69 -3.80
N ALA A 333 2.49 -13.67 -3.94
CA ALA A 333 2.95 -12.87 -2.80
C ALA A 333 1.78 -12.18 -2.10
N ALA A 334 0.93 -11.48 -2.85
CA ALA A 334 -0.25 -10.78 -2.37
C ALA A 334 -1.27 -11.69 -1.65
N SER A 335 -1.34 -12.97 -2.01
CA SER A 335 -2.20 -13.93 -1.32
C SER A 335 -1.84 -14.11 0.16
N SER A 336 -0.62 -13.74 0.56
CA SER A 336 -0.17 -13.81 1.93
C SER A 336 -0.58 -12.61 2.79
N ASP A 337 -1.00 -11.49 2.22
CA ASP A 337 -1.35 -10.26 2.94
C ASP A 337 -2.43 -10.49 4.01
N GLY A 338 -3.55 -11.12 3.62
CA GLY A 338 -4.65 -11.41 4.54
C GLY A 338 -4.21 -12.22 5.75
N PRO A 339 -3.56 -13.37 5.58
CA PRO A 339 -2.98 -14.16 6.68
C PRO A 339 -1.99 -13.39 7.57
N TYR A 340 -1.11 -12.56 7.00
CA TYR A 340 -0.18 -11.73 7.76
C TYR A 340 -0.90 -10.71 8.63
N TRP A 341 -1.85 -9.96 8.06
CA TRP A 341 -2.65 -8.98 8.79
C TRP A 341 -3.46 -9.63 9.91
N ALA A 342 -4.13 -10.75 9.63
CA ALA A 342 -4.90 -11.47 10.63
C ALA A 342 -4.00 -11.95 11.79
N ALA A 343 -2.83 -12.51 11.48
CA ALA A 343 -1.89 -12.96 12.50
C ALA A 343 -1.33 -11.81 13.35
N ALA A 344 -1.02 -10.66 12.74
CA ALA A 344 -0.51 -9.48 13.44
C ALA A 344 -1.57 -8.87 14.40
N ILE A 345 -2.83 -8.81 13.96
CA ILE A 345 -3.95 -8.37 14.80
C ILE A 345 -4.12 -9.30 16.00
N ASP A 346 -4.10 -10.62 15.77
CA ASP A 346 -4.27 -11.61 16.82
C ASP A 346 -3.09 -11.60 17.83
N ALA A 347 -1.86 -11.40 17.33
CA ALA A 347 -0.68 -11.28 18.19
C ALA A 347 -0.70 -10.01 19.05
N SER A 348 -1.44 -8.99 18.64
CA SER A 348 -1.56 -7.71 19.34
C SER A 348 -2.67 -7.66 20.39
N GLY A 349 -3.56 -8.64 20.44
CA GLY A 349 -4.64 -8.76 21.42
C GLY A 349 -5.54 -7.53 21.48
N GLU A 350 -5.71 -6.96 22.67
CA GLU A 350 -6.55 -5.76 22.89
C GLU A 350 -6.00 -4.51 22.20
N HIS A 351 -4.71 -4.48 21.85
CA HIS A 351 -4.03 -3.37 21.20
C HIS A 351 -3.87 -3.57 19.68
N ALA A 352 -4.81 -4.26 19.03
CA ALA A 352 -4.79 -4.62 17.61
C ALA A 352 -4.53 -3.41 16.68
N GLY A 353 -5.04 -2.24 17.00
CA GLY A 353 -4.80 -1.01 16.24
C GLY A 353 -3.34 -0.57 16.26
N THR A 354 -2.72 -0.53 17.45
CA THR A 354 -1.30 -0.15 17.60
C THR A 354 -0.38 -1.22 17.04
N GLY A 355 -0.67 -2.51 17.32
CA GLY A 355 0.11 -3.61 16.79
C GLY A 355 0.05 -3.67 15.25
N GLY A 356 -1.13 -3.45 14.67
CA GLY A 356 -1.29 -3.32 13.22
C GLY A 356 -0.50 -2.15 12.63
N ALA A 357 -0.40 -1.01 13.37
CA ALA A 357 0.42 0.12 12.94
C ALA A 357 1.93 -0.22 12.97
N ILE A 358 2.43 -0.87 14.02
CA ILE A 358 3.82 -1.35 14.11
C ILE A 358 4.12 -2.30 12.94
N PHE A 359 3.26 -3.28 12.74
CA PHE A 359 3.35 -4.25 11.66
C PHE A 359 3.41 -3.59 10.27
N ASN A 360 2.48 -2.68 9.99
CA ASN A 360 2.41 -1.99 8.71
C ASN A 360 3.59 -1.03 8.49
N THR A 361 4.08 -0.38 9.55
CA THR A 361 5.30 0.45 9.47
C THR A 361 6.50 -0.42 9.07
N GLY A 362 6.66 -1.60 9.66
CA GLY A 362 7.71 -2.54 9.27
C GLY A 362 7.62 -2.97 7.81
N GLY A 363 6.42 -3.27 7.31
CA GLY A 363 6.18 -3.55 5.90
C GLY A 363 6.60 -2.38 4.99
N ASN A 364 6.16 -1.16 5.30
CA ASN A 364 6.53 0.01 4.51
C ASN A 364 8.03 0.32 4.52
N LEU A 365 8.75 0.00 5.62
CA LEU A 365 10.22 0.10 5.64
C LEU A 365 10.87 -0.85 4.63
N GLY A 366 10.36 -2.09 4.50
CA GLY A 366 10.78 -3.00 3.44
C GLY A 366 10.52 -2.44 2.06
N GLY A 367 9.29 -1.95 1.85
CA GLY A 367 8.90 -1.29 0.61
C GLY A 367 9.73 -0.06 0.25
N MET A 368 10.20 0.70 1.25
CA MET A 368 11.06 1.87 1.05
C MET A 368 12.45 1.49 0.50
N LEU A 369 12.97 0.34 0.89
CA LEU A 369 14.31 -0.10 0.44
C LEU A 369 14.29 -0.61 -1.01
N ALA A 370 13.22 -1.25 -1.43
CA ALA A 370 13.11 -1.89 -2.73
C ALA A 370 13.42 -0.95 -3.92
N PRO A 371 12.88 0.28 -3.99
CA PRO A 371 13.15 1.19 -5.11
C PRO A 371 14.60 1.65 -5.23
N VAL A 372 15.36 1.62 -4.14
CA VAL A 372 16.78 2.02 -4.13
C VAL A 372 17.69 0.82 -4.37
N VAL A 373 17.46 -0.28 -3.67
CA VAL A 373 18.34 -1.46 -3.69
C VAL A 373 18.25 -2.18 -5.04
N THR A 374 17.06 -2.28 -5.64
CA THR A 374 16.89 -2.99 -6.91
C THR A 374 17.74 -2.40 -8.05
N PRO A 375 17.68 -1.08 -8.36
CA PRO A 375 18.55 -0.51 -9.39
C PRO A 375 20.02 -0.40 -8.94
N ALA A 376 20.33 -0.34 -7.65
CA ALA A 376 21.71 -0.38 -7.18
C ALA A 376 22.37 -1.73 -7.52
N ILE A 377 21.65 -2.85 -7.38
CA ILE A 377 22.12 -4.16 -7.84
C ILE A 377 22.31 -4.16 -9.36
N ALA A 378 21.42 -3.53 -10.11
CA ALA A 378 21.46 -3.47 -11.56
C ALA A 378 22.65 -2.64 -12.11
N GLN A 379 23.35 -1.86 -11.30
CA GLN A 379 24.61 -1.20 -11.68
C GLN A 379 25.77 -2.18 -11.84
N PHE A 380 25.74 -3.31 -11.13
CA PHE A 380 26.82 -4.29 -11.10
C PHE A 380 26.46 -5.62 -11.80
N ALA A 381 25.20 -5.83 -12.11
CA ALA A 381 24.66 -7.07 -12.66
C ALA A 381 23.46 -6.80 -13.59
N PRO A 382 23.05 -7.76 -14.44
CA PRO A 382 21.81 -7.61 -15.19
C PRO A 382 20.60 -7.31 -14.31
N TRP A 383 19.63 -6.56 -14.82
CA TRP A 383 18.42 -6.14 -14.09
C TRP A 383 17.64 -7.30 -13.44
N SER A 384 17.71 -8.49 -14.03
CA SER A 384 17.12 -9.70 -13.44
C SER A 384 17.65 -10.04 -12.04
N TRP A 385 18.89 -9.64 -11.71
CA TRP A 385 19.45 -9.86 -10.38
C TRP A 385 18.73 -9.05 -9.29
N GLY A 386 18.22 -7.87 -9.62
CA GLY A 386 17.33 -7.13 -8.72
C GLY A 386 16.04 -7.88 -8.40
N LEU A 387 15.46 -8.55 -9.40
CA LEU A 387 14.29 -9.40 -9.21
C LEU A 387 14.62 -10.68 -8.43
N TYR A 388 15.79 -11.30 -8.68
CA TYR A 388 16.25 -12.47 -7.92
C TYR A 388 16.51 -12.13 -6.45
N ALA A 389 17.11 -10.96 -6.17
CA ALA A 389 17.29 -10.49 -4.81
C ALA A 389 15.93 -10.33 -4.10
N GLY A 390 14.93 -9.80 -4.80
CA GLY A 390 13.54 -9.75 -4.28
C GLY A 390 12.99 -11.14 -3.97
N GLY A 391 13.19 -12.09 -4.88
CA GLY A 391 12.82 -13.49 -4.69
C GLY A 391 13.51 -14.14 -3.48
N ALA A 392 14.80 -13.87 -3.28
CA ALA A 392 15.55 -14.35 -2.12
C ALA A 392 15.05 -13.72 -0.81
N VAL A 393 14.76 -12.42 -0.82
CA VAL A 393 14.21 -11.71 0.34
C VAL A 393 12.84 -12.26 0.72
N VAL A 394 11.96 -12.50 -0.24
CA VAL A 394 10.62 -13.03 0.07
C VAL A 394 10.66 -14.47 0.61
N LEU A 395 11.67 -15.27 0.23
CA LEU A 395 11.91 -16.59 0.83
C LEU A 395 12.30 -16.51 2.32
N ALA A 396 12.99 -15.45 2.74
CA ALA A 396 13.22 -15.21 4.16
C ALA A 396 11.89 -15.02 4.92
N GLY A 397 10.88 -14.43 4.28
CA GLY A 397 9.51 -14.35 4.82
C GLY A 397 8.85 -15.73 5.03
N VAL A 398 9.15 -16.72 4.17
CA VAL A 398 8.72 -18.12 4.38
C VAL A 398 9.32 -18.68 5.66
N ALA A 399 10.62 -18.45 5.90
CA ALA A 399 11.31 -18.93 7.09
C ALA A 399 10.68 -18.34 8.37
N VAL A 400 10.25 -17.09 8.36
CA VAL A 400 9.56 -16.45 9.49
C VAL A 400 8.35 -17.25 9.96
N TRP A 401 7.53 -17.74 9.04
CA TRP A 401 6.33 -18.54 9.36
C TRP A 401 6.63 -19.87 10.05
N ILE A 402 7.85 -20.38 9.94
CA ILE A 402 8.28 -21.59 10.64
C ILE A 402 8.41 -21.31 12.16
N PHE A 403 8.83 -20.10 12.52
CA PHE A 403 9.14 -19.70 13.90
C PHE A 403 7.96 -19.05 14.64
N ILE A 404 6.84 -18.72 13.96
CA ILE A 404 5.64 -18.19 14.59
C ILE A 404 4.99 -19.27 15.46
N GLY A 405 4.77 -18.94 16.74
CA GLY A 405 4.20 -19.82 17.74
C GLY A 405 2.68 -20.04 17.61
N ASP A 406 2.13 -20.83 18.54
CA ASP A 406 0.68 -20.89 18.75
C ASP A 406 0.23 -19.60 19.43
N GLN A 407 -0.79 -18.93 18.86
CA GLN A 407 -1.34 -17.69 19.43
C GLN A 407 -2.42 -18.01 20.47
N PRO A 408 -2.15 -17.85 21.79
CA PRO A 408 -3.05 -18.29 22.86
C PRO A 408 -4.41 -17.58 22.85
N ALA A 409 -4.43 -16.31 22.45
CA ALA A 409 -5.64 -15.49 22.43
C ALA A 409 -6.75 -16.01 21.50
N LEU A 410 -6.39 -16.79 20.48
CA LEU A 410 -7.36 -17.39 19.55
C LEU A 410 -7.87 -18.75 20.02
N ARG A 411 -7.08 -19.50 20.80
CA ARG A 411 -7.57 -20.76 21.40
C ARG A 411 -8.78 -20.51 22.28
N ALA A 412 -8.74 -19.46 23.10
CA ALA A 412 -9.85 -19.09 23.97
C ALA A 412 -11.15 -18.75 23.21
N ARG A 413 -11.06 -18.15 22.01
CA ARG A 413 -12.25 -17.78 21.20
C ARG A 413 -12.88 -18.94 20.42
N VAL A 414 -12.11 -20.01 20.14
CA VAL A 414 -12.61 -21.16 19.39
C VAL A 414 -13.16 -22.24 20.34
N GLU A 415 -12.70 -22.25 21.60
CA GLU A 415 -13.16 -23.17 22.63
C GLU A 415 -14.41 -22.67 23.36
N GLU A 416 -14.80 -21.40 23.23
CA GLU A 416 -16.10 -20.94 23.69
C GLU A 416 -17.18 -21.27 22.62
N PRO A 417 -18.09 -22.20 22.88
CA PRO A 417 -19.20 -22.45 21.95
C PRO A 417 -20.05 -21.19 21.86
N VAL A 418 -20.32 -20.76 20.63
CA VAL A 418 -21.26 -19.67 20.33
C VAL A 418 -22.59 -20.07 20.99
N PRO A 419 -23.19 -19.24 21.89
CA PRO A 419 -24.42 -19.54 22.55
C PRO A 419 -25.60 -19.65 21.58
#